data_32f7c2cbf6fda73c78ab9f7ce2a8bde3
#
_entry.id   32f7c2cbf6fda73c78ab9f7ce2a8bde3
#
_cell.length_a   1.000
_cell.length_b   1.000
_cell.length_c   1.000
_cell.angle_alpha   90.00
_cell.angle_beta   90.00
_cell.angle_gamma   90.00
#
_symmetry.space_group_name_H-M   'P 1'
#
loop_
_entity.id
_entity.type
_entity.pdbx_description
1 polymer ?
#
loop_
_entity_poly.entity_id
_entity_poly.type
_entity_poly.pdbx_seq_one_letter_code
_entity_poly.pdbx_strand_id
1 'polypeptide(L)'
;MVIVMRRLICIFSALLVLISLVSCAGGGTIDVDIDKTISDETLEYTLFANDLGAYDAENRIVDKWEKQFNVKFNFEGTGTDWMQTLALRINSDDMPDLFFFVPNDPSYMTAYSNFVKKQLVIPLSDVVTQEETPSLYSLLNVDDYSDLKMNGKMYFAPSVASDFNTTLYVRRDWMNKLNIQTPTTLDDFEAMLKAFTDNDPDGNGKKDTYGMGASKVFEWLSYFRLAFGVTPGWSKDASGTWQLDSFTSGYKDFLKWLNGLYGKGYLKNEFFLYDDSDALNDFYNGKCCYV
;
A
#
# COMPACT_ATOMS: atom_id res chain seq x y z
N MET A 1 -26.22 -18.73 -14.03
CA MET A 1 -26.16 -17.26 -14.20
C MET A 1 -26.72 -16.53 -12.98
N VAL A 2 -27.95 -16.83 -12.52
CA VAL A 2 -28.57 -16.15 -11.35
C VAL A 2 -27.81 -16.47 -10.03
N ILE A 3 -27.31 -17.68 -9.84
CA ILE A 3 -26.56 -18.10 -8.64
C ILE A 3 -25.19 -17.41 -8.57
N VAL A 4 -24.50 -17.29 -9.70
CA VAL A 4 -23.20 -16.58 -9.79
C VAL A 4 -23.38 -15.08 -9.51
N MET A 5 -24.46 -14.48 -10.03
CA MET A 5 -24.78 -13.08 -9.80
C MET A 5 -25.15 -12.79 -8.33
N ARG A 6 -25.89 -13.72 -7.65
CA ARG A 6 -26.18 -13.60 -6.21
C ARG A 6 -24.91 -13.75 -5.35
N ARG A 7 -24.03 -14.68 -5.68
CA ARG A 7 -22.72 -14.82 -5.01
C ARG A 7 -21.89 -13.57 -5.12
N LEU A 8 -21.86 -12.94 -6.29
CA LEU A 8 -21.14 -11.69 -6.53
C LEU A 8 -21.70 -10.50 -5.74
N ILE A 9 -23.00 -10.35 -5.64
CA ILE A 9 -23.63 -9.26 -4.84
C ILE A 9 -23.24 -9.42 -3.36
N CYS A 10 -23.19 -10.65 -2.85
CA CYS A 10 -22.77 -10.92 -1.46
C CYS A 10 -21.26 -10.68 -1.25
N ILE A 11 -20.39 -11.00 -2.21
CA ILE A 11 -18.95 -10.69 -2.14
C ILE A 11 -18.73 -9.18 -2.00
N PHE A 12 -19.47 -8.39 -2.78
CA PHE A 12 -19.34 -6.95 -2.76
C PHE A 12 -19.84 -6.31 -1.46
N SER A 13 -20.89 -6.81 -0.87
CA SER A 13 -21.34 -6.33 0.44
C SER A 13 -20.38 -6.70 1.56
N ALA A 14 -19.76 -7.87 1.52
CA ALA A 14 -18.74 -8.28 2.49
C ALA A 14 -17.42 -7.46 2.31
N LEU A 15 -16.99 -7.23 1.06
CA LEU A 15 -15.81 -6.42 0.75
C LEU A 15 -16.02 -4.94 1.14
N LEU A 16 -17.23 -4.41 1.04
CA LEU A 16 -17.61 -3.04 1.41
C LEU A 16 -17.34 -2.73 2.87
N VAL A 17 -17.59 -3.67 3.77
CA VAL A 17 -17.38 -3.48 5.21
C VAL A 17 -15.90 -3.70 5.57
N LEU A 18 -15.17 -4.51 4.79
CA LEU A 18 -13.72 -4.64 4.91
C LEU A 18 -13.00 -3.30 4.71
N ILE A 19 -13.52 -2.46 3.81
CA ILE A 19 -12.91 -1.17 3.46
C ILE A 19 -13.41 -0.04 4.38
N SER A 20 -14.67 -0.09 4.85
CA SER A 20 -15.22 0.96 5.73
C SER A 20 -14.66 0.95 7.15
N LEU A 21 -14.02 -0.13 7.60
CA LEU A 21 -13.39 -0.21 8.93
C LEU A 21 -11.97 0.36 8.98
N VAL A 22 -11.37 0.72 7.84
CA VAL A 22 -10.05 1.37 7.75
C VAL A 22 -10.15 2.90 7.75
N SER A 23 -11.36 3.48 7.54
CA SER A 23 -11.57 4.92 7.51
C SER A 23 -11.87 5.47 8.91
N CYS A 24 -10.87 5.66 9.73
CA CYS A 24 -10.92 6.52 10.91
C CYS A 24 -10.42 7.93 10.57
N ALA A 25 -11.10 8.65 9.67
CA ALA A 25 -10.97 10.11 9.58
C ALA A 25 -12.09 10.70 8.73
N GLY A 26 -13.06 11.32 9.39
CA GLY A 26 -14.10 12.12 8.75
C GLY A 26 -15.51 11.58 9.03
N GLY A 27 -16.16 12.14 10.06
CA GLY A 27 -17.44 11.69 10.58
C GLY A 27 -18.62 11.79 9.62
N GLY A 28 -18.87 10.72 8.93
CA GLY A 28 -20.14 10.37 8.34
C GLY A 28 -20.38 8.91 8.60
N THR A 29 -21.29 8.59 9.52
CA THR A 29 -21.80 7.21 9.66
C THR A 29 -22.61 6.91 8.41
N ILE A 30 -22.05 6.09 7.52
CA ILE A 30 -22.84 5.46 6.46
C ILE A 30 -23.64 4.36 7.17
N ASP A 31 -24.93 4.62 7.36
CA ASP A 31 -25.86 3.62 7.92
C ASP A 31 -26.21 2.65 6.78
N VAL A 32 -25.38 1.62 6.61
CA VAL A 32 -25.66 0.54 5.66
C VAL A 32 -26.58 -0.44 6.37
N ASP A 33 -27.77 -0.63 5.86
CA ASP A 33 -28.70 -1.67 6.34
C ASP A 33 -28.13 -3.07 5.97
N ILE A 34 -27.20 -3.53 6.79
CA ILE A 34 -26.43 -4.76 6.59
C ILE A 34 -27.36 -5.99 6.58
N ASP A 35 -28.47 -5.93 7.32
CA ASP A 35 -29.38 -7.08 7.51
C ASP A 35 -30.08 -7.53 6.21
N LYS A 36 -30.17 -6.65 5.21
CA LYS A 36 -30.82 -7.01 3.93
C LYS A 36 -29.91 -7.72 2.93
N THR A 37 -28.61 -7.72 3.16
CA THR A 37 -27.61 -8.25 2.23
C THR A 37 -26.97 -9.55 2.68
N ILE A 38 -27.20 -9.97 3.93
CA ILE A 38 -26.64 -11.21 4.47
C ILE A 38 -27.43 -12.40 3.93
N SER A 39 -26.72 -13.37 3.36
CA SER A 39 -27.31 -14.62 2.92
C SER A 39 -27.68 -15.51 4.12
N ASP A 40 -28.81 -16.21 4.05
CA ASP A 40 -29.19 -17.26 5.03
C ASP A 40 -28.25 -18.47 4.94
N GLU A 41 -27.62 -18.68 3.78
CA GLU A 41 -26.63 -19.73 3.56
C GLU A 41 -25.22 -19.15 3.75
N THR A 42 -24.37 -19.83 4.49
CA THR A 42 -22.95 -19.45 4.62
C THR A 42 -22.26 -19.61 3.28
N LEU A 43 -21.70 -18.52 2.76
CA LEU A 43 -20.98 -18.52 1.50
C LEU A 43 -19.47 -18.66 1.77
N GLU A 44 -18.82 -19.54 1.01
CA GLU A 44 -17.37 -19.73 1.10
C GLU A 44 -16.68 -19.04 -0.08
N TYR A 45 -15.57 -18.33 0.21
CA TYR A 45 -14.78 -17.63 -0.79
C TYR A 45 -13.30 -17.93 -0.64
N THR A 46 -12.64 -18.17 -1.76
CA THR A 46 -11.19 -18.32 -1.85
C THR A 46 -10.57 -16.99 -2.26
N LEU A 47 -9.71 -16.45 -1.41
CA LEU A 47 -8.89 -15.27 -1.69
C LEU A 47 -7.46 -15.71 -1.94
N PHE A 48 -6.93 -15.33 -3.10
CA PHE A 48 -5.59 -15.66 -3.50
C PHE A 48 -4.74 -14.39 -3.68
N ALA A 49 -3.68 -14.26 -2.90
CA ALA A 49 -2.75 -13.13 -3.03
C ALA A 49 -1.35 -13.51 -2.55
N ASN A 50 -0.39 -12.61 -2.83
CA ASN A 50 0.95 -12.73 -2.28
C ASN A 50 0.88 -12.68 -0.73
N ASP A 51 1.65 -13.56 -0.08
CA ASP A 51 1.86 -13.61 1.37
C ASP A 51 0.62 -13.78 2.26
N LEU A 52 -0.54 -14.17 1.72
CA LEU A 52 -1.70 -14.50 2.54
C LEU A 52 -1.54 -15.80 3.35
N GLY A 53 -0.54 -16.63 3.01
CA GLY A 53 -0.26 -17.88 3.75
C GLY A 53 0.22 -17.68 5.18
N ALA A 54 0.59 -16.45 5.56
CA ALA A 54 0.89 -16.06 6.93
C ALA A 54 -0.35 -15.54 7.69
N TYR A 55 -1.53 -15.54 7.08
CA TYR A 55 -2.76 -15.18 7.77
C TYR A 55 -3.10 -16.28 8.77
N ASP A 56 -2.91 -15.92 10.03
CA ASP A 56 -3.18 -16.80 11.15
C ASP A 56 -4.66 -17.17 11.16
N ALA A 57 -4.95 -18.46 11.28
CA ALA A 57 -6.31 -18.98 11.42
C ALA A 57 -7.07 -18.40 12.65
N GLU A 58 -6.37 -17.75 13.57
CA GLU A 58 -6.92 -17.07 14.75
C GLU A 58 -7.08 -15.54 14.58
N ASN A 59 -7.17 -15.03 13.34
CA ASN A 59 -7.31 -13.60 13.11
C ASN A 59 -8.69 -13.08 13.53
N ARG A 60 -8.74 -12.41 14.69
CA ARG A 60 -9.98 -11.87 15.29
C ARG A 60 -10.78 -10.94 14.37
N ILE A 61 -10.13 -10.29 13.40
CA ILE A 61 -10.81 -9.40 12.45
C ILE A 61 -11.55 -10.25 11.42
N VAL A 62 -10.88 -11.26 10.87
CA VAL A 62 -11.51 -12.22 9.94
C VAL A 62 -12.67 -12.92 10.61
N ASP A 63 -12.50 -13.46 11.82
CA ASP A 63 -13.59 -14.10 12.59
C ASP A 63 -14.80 -13.18 12.77
N LYS A 64 -14.55 -11.89 13.03
CA LYS A 64 -15.61 -10.91 13.17
C LYS A 64 -16.36 -10.71 11.86
N TRP A 65 -15.66 -10.61 10.75
CA TRP A 65 -16.27 -10.44 9.43
C TRP A 65 -17.05 -11.69 8.99
N GLU A 66 -16.47 -12.87 9.16
CA GLU A 66 -17.13 -14.13 8.85
C GLU A 66 -18.47 -14.26 9.59
N LYS A 67 -18.47 -13.94 10.89
CA LYS A 67 -19.70 -13.94 11.70
C LYS A 67 -20.67 -12.85 11.30
N GLN A 68 -20.20 -11.65 11.02
CA GLN A 68 -21.02 -10.49 10.69
C GLN A 68 -21.72 -10.64 9.34
N PHE A 69 -21.07 -11.26 8.36
CA PHE A 69 -21.56 -11.38 6.98
C PHE A 69 -22.01 -12.79 6.59
N ASN A 70 -21.97 -13.73 7.54
CA ASN A 70 -22.25 -15.15 7.30
C ASN A 70 -21.45 -15.69 6.10
N VAL A 71 -20.15 -15.42 6.08
CA VAL A 71 -19.22 -15.87 5.05
C VAL A 71 -18.08 -16.66 5.67
N LYS A 72 -17.38 -17.44 4.85
CA LYS A 72 -16.14 -18.11 5.18
C LYS A 72 -15.07 -17.72 4.17
N PHE A 73 -13.90 -17.32 4.67
CA PHE A 73 -12.77 -16.97 3.83
C PHE A 73 -11.69 -18.03 3.88
N ASN A 74 -11.33 -18.57 2.72
CA ASN A 74 -10.18 -19.43 2.54
C ASN A 74 -9.05 -18.58 1.96
N PHE A 75 -8.08 -18.19 2.81
CA PHE A 75 -6.92 -17.42 2.38
C PHE A 75 -5.85 -18.36 1.82
N GLU A 76 -5.49 -18.15 0.58
CA GLU A 76 -4.44 -18.89 -0.09
C GLU A 76 -3.35 -17.91 -0.52
N GLY A 77 -2.13 -18.14 -0.09
CA GLY A 77 -0.97 -17.36 -0.44
C GLY A 77 0.19 -18.25 -0.83
N THR A 78 0.91 -17.83 -1.82
CA THR A 78 2.20 -18.43 -2.18
C THR A 78 3.22 -17.29 -2.17
N GLY A 79 4.42 -17.52 -1.70
CA GLY A 79 5.48 -16.52 -1.69
C GLY A 79 5.68 -15.79 -3.03
N THR A 80 6.90 -15.50 -3.40
CA THR A 80 7.24 -14.65 -4.55
C THR A 80 6.71 -15.11 -5.92
N ASP A 81 6.34 -16.40 -6.08
CA ASP A 81 5.91 -16.97 -7.36
C ASP A 81 4.38 -17.09 -7.52
N TRP A 82 3.64 -16.29 -6.77
CA TRP A 82 2.18 -16.35 -6.73
C TRP A 82 1.51 -16.17 -8.11
N MET A 83 2.07 -15.37 -9.02
CA MET A 83 1.53 -15.19 -10.36
C MET A 83 1.66 -16.46 -11.24
N GLN A 84 2.76 -17.20 -11.08
CA GLN A 84 2.92 -18.48 -11.78
C GLN A 84 1.91 -19.50 -11.25
N THR A 85 1.71 -19.52 -9.93
CA THR A 85 0.72 -20.38 -9.30
C THR A 85 -0.70 -20.01 -9.75
N LEU A 86 -1.03 -18.72 -9.81
CA LEU A 86 -2.32 -18.28 -10.35
C LEU A 86 -2.52 -18.71 -11.79
N ALA A 87 -1.51 -18.58 -12.64
CA ALA A 87 -1.57 -19.03 -14.05
C ALA A 87 -1.78 -20.54 -14.17
N LEU A 88 -1.15 -21.35 -13.31
CA LEU A 88 -1.35 -22.80 -13.26
C LEU A 88 -2.78 -23.15 -12.84
N ARG A 89 -3.31 -22.50 -11.81
CA ARG A 89 -4.69 -22.70 -11.35
C ARG A 89 -5.70 -22.36 -12.44
N ILE A 90 -5.54 -21.23 -13.11
CA ILE A 90 -6.38 -20.82 -14.24
C ILE A 90 -6.38 -21.86 -15.36
N ASN A 91 -5.21 -22.42 -15.67
CA ASN A 91 -5.10 -23.43 -16.71
C ASN A 91 -5.69 -24.79 -16.31
N SER A 92 -5.82 -25.07 -15.02
CA SER A 92 -6.43 -26.31 -14.50
C SER A 92 -7.91 -26.14 -14.11
N ASP A 93 -8.55 -25.03 -14.50
CA ASP A 93 -9.94 -24.68 -14.17
C ASP A 93 -10.22 -24.58 -12.65
N ASP A 94 -9.19 -24.26 -11.89
CA ASP A 94 -9.20 -24.05 -10.44
C ASP A 94 -9.01 -22.57 -10.10
N MET A 95 -9.94 -21.73 -10.55
CA MET A 95 -9.83 -20.29 -10.37
C MET A 95 -10.30 -19.86 -8.97
N PRO A 96 -9.53 -19.06 -8.21
CA PRO A 96 -10.02 -18.51 -6.94
C PRO A 96 -11.16 -17.53 -7.19
N ASP A 97 -12.05 -17.35 -6.18
CA ASP A 97 -13.15 -16.41 -6.28
C ASP A 97 -12.66 -14.96 -6.37
N LEU A 98 -11.61 -14.65 -5.62
CA LEU A 98 -10.95 -13.34 -5.59
C LEU A 98 -9.44 -13.53 -5.64
N PHE A 99 -8.77 -12.67 -6.38
CA PHE A 99 -7.30 -12.63 -6.38
C PHE A 99 -6.77 -11.21 -6.46
N PHE A 100 -5.62 -11.00 -5.84
CA PHE A 100 -4.94 -9.72 -5.86
C PHE A 100 -4.17 -9.54 -7.16
N PHE A 101 -4.06 -8.28 -7.61
CA PHE A 101 -3.44 -7.95 -8.87
C PHE A 101 -2.72 -6.59 -8.75
N VAL A 102 -1.48 -6.51 -9.22
CA VAL A 102 -0.68 -5.27 -9.17
C VAL A 102 -0.57 -4.68 -10.59
N PRO A 103 -1.29 -3.60 -10.92
CA PRO A 103 -1.35 -3.09 -12.29
C PRO A 103 -0.08 -2.35 -12.75
N ASN A 104 0.86 -2.08 -11.84
CA ASN A 104 2.06 -1.27 -12.14
C ASN A 104 3.18 -2.04 -12.87
N ASP A 105 3.07 -3.36 -12.95
CA ASP A 105 4.03 -4.20 -13.66
C ASP A 105 3.49 -4.55 -15.05
N PRO A 106 4.24 -4.30 -16.14
CA PRO A 106 3.81 -4.64 -17.50
C PRO A 106 3.43 -6.11 -17.72
N SER A 107 4.03 -7.03 -16.97
CA SER A 107 3.70 -8.46 -17.03
C SER A 107 2.28 -8.72 -16.50
N TYR A 108 1.89 -8.02 -15.46
CA TYR A 108 0.55 -8.10 -14.89
C TYR A 108 -0.52 -7.50 -15.83
N MET A 109 -0.22 -6.39 -16.49
CA MET A 109 -1.12 -5.80 -17.47
C MET A 109 -1.38 -6.75 -18.66
N THR A 110 -0.36 -7.50 -19.08
CA THR A 110 -0.51 -8.55 -20.10
C THR A 110 -1.43 -9.67 -19.60
N ALA A 111 -1.24 -10.13 -18.37
CA ALA A 111 -2.09 -11.15 -17.76
C ALA A 111 -3.54 -10.65 -17.62
N TYR A 112 -3.75 -9.42 -17.14
CA TYR A 112 -5.06 -8.77 -17.03
C TYR A 112 -5.79 -8.74 -18.39
N SER A 113 -5.10 -8.28 -19.45
CA SER A 113 -5.66 -8.28 -20.79
C SER A 113 -6.10 -9.68 -21.26
N ASN A 114 -5.31 -10.71 -20.91
CA ASN A 114 -5.64 -12.08 -21.24
C ASN A 114 -6.85 -12.61 -20.44
N PHE A 115 -6.96 -12.26 -19.15
CA PHE A 115 -8.10 -12.64 -18.32
C PHE A 115 -9.40 -12.06 -18.89
N VAL A 116 -9.40 -10.77 -19.26
CA VAL A 116 -10.56 -10.12 -19.88
C VAL A 116 -10.90 -10.76 -21.23
N LYS A 117 -9.91 -10.97 -22.13
CA LYS A 117 -10.14 -11.56 -23.46
C LYS A 117 -10.69 -12.98 -23.38
N LYS A 118 -10.25 -13.76 -22.40
CA LYS A 118 -10.70 -15.14 -22.17
C LYS A 118 -11.99 -15.23 -21.35
N GLN A 119 -12.55 -14.08 -20.91
CA GLN A 119 -13.74 -14.00 -20.06
C GLN A 119 -13.60 -14.74 -18.73
N LEU A 120 -12.38 -14.76 -18.16
CA LEU A 120 -12.08 -15.40 -16.89
C LEU A 120 -12.44 -14.50 -15.71
N VAL A 121 -12.60 -13.21 -15.94
CA VAL A 121 -13.02 -12.21 -14.96
C VAL A 121 -14.29 -11.52 -15.46
N ILE A 122 -15.12 -11.09 -14.52
CA ILE A 122 -16.36 -10.38 -14.84
C ILE A 122 -16.13 -8.88 -14.83
N PRO A 123 -16.89 -8.12 -15.64
CA PRO A 123 -16.84 -6.67 -15.58
C PRO A 123 -17.51 -6.16 -14.28
N LEU A 124 -16.71 -5.66 -13.37
CA LEU A 124 -17.18 -5.11 -12.10
C LEU A 124 -18.07 -3.89 -12.30
N SER A 125 -17.83 -3.09 -13.34
CA SER A 125 -18.68 -1.97 -13.69
C SER A 125 -20.12 -2.35 -14.04
N ASP A 126 -20.42 -3.62 -14.29
CA ASP A 126 -21.79 -4.10 -14.54
C ASP A 126 -22.52 -4.47 -13.24
N VAL A 127 -21.80 -4.65 -12.12
CA VAL A 127 -22.35 -5.05 -10.82
C VAL A 127 -22.12 -4.00 -9.73
N VAL A 128 -21.12 -3.13 -9.89
CA VAL A 128 -20.88 -2.00 -9.01
C VAL A 128 -21.52 -0.77 -9.61
N THR A 129 -22.71 -0.48 -9.14
CA THR A 129 -23.51 0.66 -9.63
C THR A 129 -23.90 1.58 -8.47
N GLN A 130 -24.20 2.83 -8.81
CA GLN A 130 -24.67 3.79 -7.81
C GLN A 130 -26.01 3.37 -7.19
N GLU A 131 -26.83 2.61 -7.92
CA GLU A 131 -28.15 2.16 -7.47
C GLU A 131 -28.05 0.95 -6.53
N GLU A 132 -27.28 -0.09 -6.91
CA GLU A 132 -27.24 -1.36 -6.15
C GLU A 132 -26.15 -1.38 -5.08
N THR A 133 -25.05 -0.66 -5.30
CA THR A 133 -23.88 -0.67 -4.42
C THR A 133 -23.31 0.73 -4.18
N PRO A 134 -24.11 1.70 -3.69
CA PRO A 134 -23.74 3.12 -3.66
C PRO A 134 -22.45 3.40 -2.89
N SER A 135 -22.24 2.73 -1.78
CA SER A 135 -21.02 2.91 -0.96
C SER A 135 -19.77 2.42 -1.69
N LEU A 136 -19.83 1.24 -2.32
CA LEU A 136 -18.71 0.70 -3.08
C LEU A 136 -18.45 1.53 -4.35
N TYR A 137 -19.52 1.94 -5.04
CA TYR A 137 -19.41 2.81 -6.20
C TYR A 137 -18.70 4.12 -5.87
N SER A 138 -19.08 4.77 -4.76
CA SER A 138 -18.45 6.00 -4.27
C SER A 138 -17.00 5.77 -3.84
N LEU A 139 -16.72 4.65 -3.17
CA LEU A 139 -15.39 4.33 -2.67
C LEU A 139 -14.40 4.04 -3.80
N LEU A 140 -14.83 3.28 -4.80
CA LEU A 140 -13.98 2.90 -5.93
C LEU A 140 -13.80 4.02 -6.94
N ASN A 141 -14.65 5.06 -6.91
CA ASN A 141 -14.63 6.19 -7.83
C ASN A 141 -14.35 5.74 -9.28
N VAL A 142 -15.20 4.84 -9.77
CA VAL A 142 -15.02 4.06 -11.02
C VAL A 142 -14.65 4.92 -12.24
N ASP A 143 -15.03 6.20 -12.21
CA ASP A 143 -14.75 7.12 -13.31
C ASP A 143 -13.31 7.63 -13.35
N ASP A 144 -12.61 7.65 -12.21
CA ASP A 144 -11.22 8.11 -12.13
C ASP A 144 -10.20 7.12 -12.73
N TYR A 145 -10.62 5.89 -12.98
CA TYR A 145 -9.77 4.83 -13.53
C TYR A 145 -9.99 4.57 -15.02
N SER A 146 -10.26 5.63 -15.79
CA SER A 146 -10.55 5.54 -17.24
C SER A 146 -9.47 4.78 -18.02
N ASP A 147 -8.21 4.97 -17.66
CA ASP A 147 -7.05 4.38 -18.35
C ASP A 147 -6.91 2.87 -18.12
N LEU A 148 -7.58 2.34 -17.09
CA LEU A 148 -7.56 0.92 -16.75
C LEU A 148 -8.81 0.17 -17.26
N LYS A 149 -9.76 0.88 -17.92
CA LYS A 149 -10.93 0.26 -18.54
C LYS A 149 -10.53 -0.47 -19.81
N MET A 150 -11.05 -1.67 -19.99
CA MET A 150 -10.95 -2.43 -21.24
C MET A 150 -12.34 -2.50 -21.91
N ASN A 151 -12.43 -2.10 -23.17
CA ASN A 151 -13.70 -2.01 -23.89
C ASN A 151 -14.76 -1.16 -23.15
N GLY A 152 -14.32 -0.11 -22.45
CA GLY A 152 -15.18 0.77 -21.66
C GLY A 152 -15.65 0.19 -20.33
N LYS A 153 -15.21 -0.99 -19.93
CA LYS A 153 -15.59 -1.68 -18.70
C LYS A 153 -14.39 -1.88 -17.76
N MET A 154 -14.63 -1.82 -16.46
CA MET A 154 -13.66 -2.13 -15.43
C MET A 154 -13.87 -3.55 -14.90
N TYR A 155 -12.80 -4.33 -14.81
CA TYR A 155 -12.82 -5.74 -14.43
C TYR A 155 -12.11 -6.02 -13.09
N PHE A 156 -11.68 -5.01 -12.39
CA PHE A 156 -11.07 -5.13 -11.06
C PHE A 156 -11.49 -3.97 -10.17
N ALA A 157 -11.43 -4.20 -8.87
CA ALA A 157 -11.57 -3.16 -7.87
C ALA A 157 -10.19 -2.58 -7.58
N PRO A 158 -9.95 -1.27 -7.78
CA PRO A 158 -8.70 -0.66 -7.36
C PRO A 158 -8.56 -0.76 -5.85
N SER A 159 -7.34 -1.01 -5.39
CA SER A 159 -7.04 -0.85 -3.98
C SER A 159 -7.16 0.64 -3.63
N VAL A 160 -8.05 0.97 -2.71
CA VAL A 160 -8.14 2.34 -2.21
C VAL A 160 -6.92 2.59 -1.36
N ALA A 161 -5.95 3.31 -1.92
CA ALA A 161 -4.81 3.76 -1.16
C ALA A 161 -5.29 4.74 -0.08
N SER A 162 -4.78 4.59 1.13
CA SER A 162 -4.92 5.64 2.13
C SER A 162 -4.16 6.88 1.64
N ASP A 163 -4.65 8.07 1.96
CA ASP A 163 -3.96 9.34 1.65
C ASP A 163 -2.53 9.39 2.23
N PHE A 164 -2.24 8.47 3.16
CA PHE A 164 -0.95 8.32 3.83
C PHE A 164 -0.39 6.92 3.60
N ASN A 165 0.22 6.71 2.44
CA ASN A 165 0.81 5.43 2.10
C ASN A 165 2.22 5.25 2.65
N THR A 166 2.95 6.35 2.82
CA THR A 166 4.34 6.35 3.30
C THR A 166 4.53 7.42 4.36
N THR A 167 5.18 7.07 5.46
CA THR A 167 5.45 7.99 6.55
C THR A 167 6.81 7.73 7.17
N LEU A 168 7.39 8.76 7.75
CA LEU A 168 8.62 8.68 8.53
C LEU A 168 8.28 8.36 9.99
N TYR A 169 8.87 7.31 10.53
CA TYR A 169 8.77 6.96 11.94
C TYR A 169 9.90 7.63 12.72
N VAL A 170 9.52 8.55 13.62
CA VAL A 170 10.47 9.32 14.42
C VAL A 170 10.39 8.90 15.88
N ARG A 171 11.51 8.75 16.52
CA ARG A 171 11.65 8.46 17.96
C ARG A 171 11.22 9.68 18.79
N ARG A 172 9.94 9.71 19.17
CA ARG A 172 9.37 10.79 19.97
C ARG A 172 9.99 10.89 21.36
N ASP A 173 10.40 9.78 21.94
CA ASP A 173 11.14 9.72 23.20
C ASP A 173 12.49 10.46 23.10
N TRP A 174 13.21 10.31 21.99
CA TRP A 174 14.45 11.04 21.73
C TRP A 174 14.21 12.54 21.52
N MET A 175 13.18 12.87 20.76
CA MET A 175 12.79 14.29 20.59
C MET A 175 12.49 14.95 21.92
N ASN A 176 11.74 14.30 22.78
CA ASN A 176 11.39 14.82 24.11
C ASN A 176 12.65 14.98 24.98
N LYS A 177 13.52 13.97 25.02
CA LYS A 177 14.77 13.99 25.80
C LYS A 177 15.72 15.10 25.38
N LEU A 178 15.83 15.33 24.05
CA LEU A 178 16.70 16.36 23.50
C LEU A 178 16.00 17.72 23.31
N ASN A 179 14.74 17.83 23.73
CA ASN A 179 13.91 19.04 23.57
C ASN A 179 13.80 19.53 22.12
N ILE A 180 13.62 18.60 21.19
CA ILE A 180 13.48 18.87 19.76
C ILE A 180 11.99 18.98 19.41
N GLN A 181 11.63 20.04 18.68
CA GLN A 181 10.29 20.21 18.15
C GLN A 181 10.10 19.37 16.86
N THR A 182 8.84 19.10 16.50
CA THR A 182 8.55 18.42 15.23
C THR A 182 9.11 19.24 14.07
N PRO A 183 10.00 18.67 13.22
CA PRO A 183 10.58 19.38 12.11
C PRO A 183 9.50 19.77 11.09
N THR A 184 9.58 20.98 10.57
CA THR A 184 8.66 21.54 9.57
C THR A 184 9.37 21.89 8.27
N THR A 185 10.70 21.90 8.29
CA THR A 185 11.57 22.18 7.16
C THR A 185 12.65 21.09 7.01
N LEU A 186 13.31 21.02 5.87
CA LEU A 186 14.47 20.14 5.69
C LEU A 186 15.62 20.50 6.63
N ASP A 187 15.82 21.80 6.93
CA ASP A 187 16.85 22.24 7.87
C ASP A 187 16.54 21.78 9.30
N ASP A 188 15.28 21.89 9.76
CA ASP A 188 14.86 21.37 11.06
C ASP A 188 15.03 19.84 11.12
N PHE A 189 14.70 19.15 10.02
CA PHE A 189 14.85 17.71 9.93
C PHE A 189 16.33 17.31 10.01
N GLU A 190 17.20 17.98 9.28
CA GLU A 190 18.64 17.74 9.33
C GLU A 190 19.21 18.03 10.73
N ALA A 191 18.77 19.11 11.38
CA ALA A 191 19.17 19.43 12.76
C ALA A 191 18.73 18.33 13.74
N MET A 192 17.54 17.76 13.56
CA MET A 192 17.08 16.61 14.34
C MET A 192 17.97 15.38 14.12
N LEU A 193 18.28 15.03 12.85
CA LEU A 193 19.16 13.90 12.53
C LEU A 193 20.54 14.08 13.15
N LYS A 194 21.09 15.30 13.08
CA LYS A 194 22.33 15.64 13.74
C LYS A 194 22.29 15.39 15.24
N ALA A 195 21.25 15.86 15.89
CA ALA A 195 21.09 15.68 17.34
C ALA A 195 20.94 14.20 17.73
N PHE A 196 20.25 13.40 16.93
CA PHE A 196 20.13 11.96 17.15
C PHE A 196 21.46 11.21 16.92
N THR A 197 22.33 11.74 16.09
CA THR A 197 23.65 11.16 15.84
C THR A 197 24.67 11.54 16.92
N ASP A 198 24.65 12.80 17.41
CA ASP A 198 25.74 13.36 18.19
C ASP A 198 25.46 13.42 19.71
N ASN A 199 24.18 13.43 20.16
CA ASN A 199 23.82 13.80 21.51
C ASN A 199 23.34 12.63 22.40
N ASP A 200 23.73 11.40 22.08
CA ASP A 200 23.39 10.21 22.89
C ASP A 200 21.90 10.16 23.29
N PRO A 201 20.98 10.09 22.32
CA PRO A 201 19.54 10.20 22.59
C PRO A 201 19.00 9.02 23.40
N ASP A 202 19.59 7.84 23.35
CA ASP A 202 19.22 6.68 24.16
C ASP A 202 19.80 6.75 25.59
N GLY A 203 20.89 7.50 25.81
CA GLY A 203 21.49 7.77 27.11
C GLY A 203 22.35 6.64 27.64
N ASN A 204 22.89 5.83 26.74
CA ASN A 204 23.71 4.70 27.12
C ASN A 204 25.21 5.05 27.26
N GLY A 205 25.59 6.30 26.99
CA GLY A 205 26.96 6.80 27.08
C GLY A 205 27.85 6.36 25.92
N LYS A 206 27.29 5.83 24.84
CA LYS A 206 28.00 5.38 23.66
C LYS A 206 27.60 6.20 22.42
N LYS A 207 28.48 6.25 21.45
CA LYS A 207 28.18 6.85 20.16
C LYS A 207 27.78 5.74 19.16
N ASP A 208 26.59 5.17 19.35
CA ASP A 208 26.08 4.04 18.57
C ASP A 208 24.68 4.28 17.98
N THR A 209 24.22 5.51 18.04
CA THR A 209 23.00 5.99 17.39
C THR A 209 23.31 6.85 16.15
N TYR A 210 22.39 6.90 15.21
CA TYR A 210 22.49 7.72 14.00
C TYR A 210 21.11 8.27 13.59
N GLY A 211 21.11 9.28 12.75
CA GLY A 211 19.91 10.06 12.47
C GLY A 211 18.78 9.25 11.87
N MET A 212 19.03 8.53 10.76
CA MET A 212 18.00 7.86 10.00
C MET A 212 18.49 6.53 9.43
N GLY A 213 17.70 5.47 9.64
CA GLY A 213 17.86 4.17 8.98
C GLY A 213 17.48 4.26 7.52
N ALA A 214 18.20 3.55 6.69
CA ALA A 214 17.94 3.41 5.27
C ALA A 214 18.37 2.02 4.80
N SER A 215 17.84 1.58 3.67
CA SER A 215 18.17 0.32 3.03
C SER A 215 18.69 0.54 1.61
N LYS A 216 19.17 -0.54 0.98
CA LYS A 216 19.52 -0.53 -0.45
C LYS A 216 18.31 -0.27 -1.37
N VAL A 217 17.09 -0.39 -0.85
CA VAL A 217 15.85 -0.02 -1.54
C VAL A 217 15.72 1.50 -1.50
N PHE A 218 16.37 2.15 -2.45
CA PHE A 218 16.46 3.62 -2.54
C PHE A 218 15.10 4.31 -2.66
N GLU A 219 14.06 3.56 -3.00
CA GLU A 219 12.71 4.08 -3.21
C GLU A 219 12.19 4.83 -1.98
N TRP A 220 12.40 4.32 -0.78
CA TRP A 220 11.95 4.96 0.46
C TRP A 220 12.59 6.32 0.68
N LEU A 221 13.90 6.44 0.47
CA LEU A 221 14.60 7.73 0.52
C LEU A 221 14.13 8.70 -0.57
N SER A 222 13.67 8.17 -1.69
CA SER A 222 13.27 8.96 -2.85
C SER A 222 12.03 9.82 -2.61
N TYR A 223 11.22 9.54 -1.59
CA TYR A 223 10.08 10.39 -1.21
C TYR A 223 10.49 11.79 -0.79
N PHE A 224 11.69 11.97 -0.24
CA PHE A 224 12.22 13.30 0.08
C PHE A 224 12.41 14.21 -1.15
N ARG A 225 12.46 13.67 -2.36
CA ARG A 225 12.52 14.47 -3.60
C ARG A 225 11.35 15.42 -3.77
N LEU A 226 10.19 15.11 -3.16
CA LEU A 226 9.03 15.99 -3.17
C LEU A 226 9.32 17.35 -2.54
N ALA A 227 10.18 17.41 -1.50
CA ALA A 227 10.61 18.66 -0.88
C ALA A 227 11.49 19.53 -1.80
N PHE A 228 11.97 18.96 -2.90
CA PHE A 228 12.73 19.66 -3.95
C PHE A 228 11.88 19.96 -5.18
N GLY A 229 10.54 19.85 -5.06
CA GLY A 229 9.61 20.12 -6.16
C GLY A 229 9.62 19.06 -7.27
N VAL A 230 10.09 17.85 -6.97
CA VAL A 230 10.21 16.77 -7.94
C VAL A 230 9.00 15.84 -7.85
N THR A 231 8.20 15.81 -8.90
CA THR A 231 7.11 14.83 -9.03
C THR A 231 7.68 13.48 -9.45
N PRO A 232 7.37 12.38 -8.74
CA PRO A 232 7.86 11.05 -9.09
C PRO A 232 7.48 10.59 -10.50
N GLY A 233 8.43 9.98 -11.21
CA GLY A 233 8.21 9.40 -12.53
C GLY A 233 8.14 10.43 -13.65
N TRP A 234 7.26 10.18 -14.63
CA TRP A 234 7.06 11.06 -15.76
C TRP A 234 6.12 12.21 -15.44
N SER A 235 6.52 13.44 -15.70
CA SER A 235 5.71 14.65 -15.54
C SER A 235 5.92 15.60 -16.70
N LYS A 236 5.00 16.56 -16.89
CA LYS A 236 5.18 17.63 -17.87
C LYS A 236 5.83 18.84 -17.20
N ASP A 237 6.81 19.42 -17.86
CA ASP A 237 7.37 20.71 -17.46
C ASP A 237 6.41 21.88 -17.81
N ALA A 238 6.83 23.10 -17.48
CA ALA A 238 6.03 24.30 -17.75
C ALA A 238 5.75 24.55 -19.25
N SER A 239 6.51 23.93 -20.15
CA SER A 239 6.30 23.98 -21.60
C SER A 239 5.36 22.89 -22.11
N GLY A 240 4.93 21.95 -21.23
CA GLY A 240 4.14 20.80 -21.59
C GLY A 240 4.94 19.62 -22.13
N THR A 241 6.27 19.69 -22.07
CA THR A 241 7.18 18.62 -22.52
C THR A 241 7.30 17.55 -21.43
N TRP A 242 7.17 16.29 -21.81
CA TRP A 242 7.37 15.17 -20.90
C TRP A 242 8.85 15.06 -20.48
N GLN A 243 9.06 14.93 -19.18
CA GLN A 243 10.38 14.69 -18.60
C GLN A 243 10.28 13.64 -17.50
N LEU A 244 11.34 12.86 -17.34
CA LEU A 244 11.48 11.94 -16.21
C LEU A 244 12.11 12.71 -15.03
N ASP A 245 11.63 12.45 -13.84
CA ASP A 245 12.06 13.12 -12.59
C ASP A 245 13.59 13.16 -12.40
N SER A 246 14.27 12.05 -12.69
CA SER A 246 15.73 11.91 -12.55
C SER A 246 16.55 12.84 -13.44
N PHE A 247 15.95 13.48 -14.45
CA PHE A 247 16.61 14.47 -15.31
C PHE A 247 16.33 15.93 -14.91
N THR A 248 15.60 16.15 -13.82
CA THR A 248 15.29 17.50 -13.33
C THR A 248 16.41 18.07 -12.45
N SER A 249 16.50 19.42 -12.38
CA SER A 249 17.43 20.08 -11.46
C SER A 249 17.10 19.79 -9.99
N GLY A 250 15.80 19.72 -9.65
CA GLY A 250 15.35 19.38 -8.31
C GLY A 250 15.82 17.98 -7.86
N TYR A 251 15.82 17.00 -8.76
CA TYR A 251 16.35 15.68 -8.46
C TYR A 251 17.85 15.69 -8.15
N LYS A 252 18.61 16.48 -8.91
CA LYS A 252 20.04 16.69 -8.63
C LYS A 252 20.27 17.34 -7.26
N ASP A 253 19.43 18.29 -6.87
CA ASP A 253 19.55 18.97 -5.58
C ASP A 253 19.13 18.04 -4.42
N PHE A 254 18.11 17.21 -4.61
CA PHE A 254 17.77 16.12 -3.71
C PHE A 254 18.97 15.18 -3.49
N LEU A 255 19.61 14.71 -4.56
CA LEU A 255 20.77 13.81 -4.45
C LEU A 255 21.97 14.48 -3.73
N LYS A 256 22.21 15.77 -3.95
CA LYS A 256 23.25 16.51 -3.21
C LYS A 256 22.94 16.58 -1.71
N TRP A 257 21.68 16.87 -1.36
CA TRP A 257 21.24 16.90 0.02
C TRP A 257 21.40 15.53 0.68
N LEU A 258 20.94 14.46 0.04
CA LEU A 258 21.08 13.09 0.55
C LEU A 258 22.55 12.68 0.71
N ASN A 259 23.39 13.00 -0.26
CA ASN A 259 24.83 12.78 -0.15
C ASN A 259 25.44 13.59 1.01
N GLY A 260 24.93 14.78 1.28
CA GLY A 260 25.31 15.59 2.44
C GLY A 260 24.96 14.88 3.77
N LEU A 261 23.79 14.31 3.90
CA LEU A 261 23.39 13.53 5.09
C LEU A 261 24.30 12.32 5.28
N TYR A 262 24.59 11.60 4.21
CA TYR A 262 25.52 10.46 4.23
C TYR A 262 26.93 10.89 4.66
N GLY A 263 27.49 11.93 4.06
CA GLY A 263 28.82 12.45 4.38
C GLY A 263 28.96 12.97 5.81
N LYS A 264 27.87 13.40 6.45
CA LYS A 264 27.80 13.80 7.87
C LYS A 264 27.61 12.64 8.83
N GLY A 265 27.40 11.41 8.33
CA GLY A 265 27.14 10.22 9.12
C GLY A 265 25.73 10.17 9.74
N TYR A 266 24.78 10.93 9.20
CA TYR A 266 23.39 10.90 9.67
C TYR A 266 22.61 9.71 9.11
N LEU A 267 23.11 9.11 8.03
CA LEU A 267 22.73 7.80 7.52
C LEU A 267 23.82 6.78 7.90
N LYS A 268 23.42 5.54 8.11
CA LYS A 268 24.38 4.47 8.32
C LYS A 268 25.30 4.30 7.10
N ASN A 269 26.60 4.17 7.34
CA ASN A 269 27.57 4.10 6.24
C ASN A 269 27.34 2.90 5.30
N GLU A 270 26.84 1.80 5.85
CA GLU A 270 26.59 0.55 5.13
C GLU A 270 25.15 0.40 4.64
N PHE A 271 24.32 1.45 4.63
CA PHE A 271 22.90 1.34 4.30
C PHE A 271 22.65 0.68 2.93
N PHE A 272 23.55 0.85 1.97
CA PHE A 272 23.47 0.25 0.63
C PHE A 272 23.70 -1.28 0.62
N LEU A 273 24.07 -1.87 1.75
CA LEU A 273 24.14 -3.32 1.96
C LEU A 273 22.93 -3.85 2.74
N TYR A 274 22.12 -2.96 3.33
CA TYR A 274 21.01 -3.32 4.18
C TYR A 274 19.76 -3.64 3.35
N ASP A 275 19.05 -4.69 3.79
CA ASP A 275 17.67 -4.89 3.44
C ASP A 275 16.74 -4.02 4.33
N ASP A 276 15.48 -3.88 3.94
CA ASP A 276 14.50 -3.12 4.73
C ASP A 276 14.35 -3.68 6.16
N SER A 277 14.42 -5.01 6.30
CA SER A 277 14.41 -5.66 7.62
C SER A 277 15.58 -5.26 8.50
N ASP A 278 16.78 -5.01 7.95
CA ASP A 278 17.94 -4.58 8.71
C ASP A 278 17.75 -3.16 9.24
N ALA A 279 17.26 -2.24 8.37
CA ALA A 279 16.98 -0.86 8.75
C ALA A 279 15.86 -0.78 9.80
N LEU A 280 14.82 -1.60 9.65
CA LEU A 280 13.71 -1.70 10.59
C LEU A 280 14.18 -2.28 11.95
N ASN A 281 15.06 -3.27 11.95
CA ASN A 281 15.67 -3.82 13.15
C ASN A 281 16.52 -2.78 13.90
N ASP A 282 17.26 -1.93 13.19
CA ASP A 282 18.02 -0.84 13.82
C ASP A 282 17.05 0.18 14.48
N PHE A 283 15.91 0.46 13.88
CA PHE A 283 14.87 1.28 14.52
C PHE A 283 14.30 0.61 15.77
N TYR A 284 13.92 -0.66 15.72
CA TYR A 284 13.41 -1.40 16.88
C TYR A 284 14.43 -1.51 18.01
N ASN A 285 15.71 -1.63 17.67
CA ASN A 285 16.80 -1.67 18.65
C ASN A 285 17.21 -0.28 19.14
N GLY A 286 16.47 0.77 18.80
CA GLY A 286 16.71 2.11 19.31
C GLY A 286 17.99 2.75 18.79
N LYS A 287 18.34 2.54 17.51
CA LYS A 287 19.55 3.11 16.90
C LYS A 287 19.31 4.28 15.98
N CYS A 288 18.10 4.43 15.44
CA CYS A 288 17.78 5.46 14.46
C CYS A 288 16.28 5.77 14.37
N CYS A 289 15.92 6.77 13.54
CA CYS A 289 14.60 6.87 12.90
C CYS A 289 14.51 5.93 11.70
N TYR A 290 13.30 5.67 11.21
CA TYR A 290 13.04 4.81 10.04
C TYR A 290 12.11 5.49 9.03
N VAL A 291 12.37 5.27 7.73
CA VAL A 291 11.54 5.76 6.61
C VAL A 291 10.79 4.60 5.98
#